data_49591bd59229df129924d71f912215ce
#
_entry.id   49591bd59229df129924d71f912215ce
#
_cell.length_a   1.000
_cell.length_b   1.000
_cell.length_c   1.000
_cell.angle_alpha   90.00
_cell.angle_beta   90.00
_cell.angle_gamma   90.00
#
_symmetry.space_group_name_H-M   'P 1'
#
loop_
_entity.id
_entity.type
_entity.pdbx_description
1 polymer ?
#
loop_
_entity_poly.entity_id
_entity_poly.type
_entity_poly.pdbx_seq_one_letter_code
_entity_poly.pdbx_strand_id
1 'polypeptide(L)'
;MAYYAIDFGTSNSLLAHVSDTGTISQIPLDPDSGSVLRSLLYTPEKNKWYFGSEAITHYVAEEGAGRFFRSIKKFLPEPGYTGTSIHNRNVNISELISIFLKEMKNRSDLFIGKKVNKVVMGRPALYSLNKEHDQLAQDRMEKACRLAGFEEIVFCPEPIAAGLDYQSGERKEKIVLVCDFGGGTSDFTLMKFHDRPYSQDDILGLSGLFTAGDALDGIMMKDFISPHFGSQFEYQIPGGNNVLQFPRNLLKKICSPAHITHLREKDTWEFLQHIKNFGLTPADQIHMQNLFTLVECQLGFPLFHEIERVKISLGKSENSTFSYQFLDLSVDQEVASLDYNQSVIPTMDEMMESMMKVFEQSGLTPNDVDQICLTGGTSQFPLIRKQLKDLFGEHKILEHNIYQSVVNGLAHFALKLHAVK
;
A
#
# COMPACT_ATOMS: atom_id res chain seq x y z
N MET A 1 25.79 -17.09 10.04
CA MET A 1 25.14 -15.98 10.83
C MET A 1 23.72 -15.78 10.31
N ALA A 2 22.71 -15.78 11.19
CA ALA A 2 21.32 -15.66 10.77
C ALA A 2 20.93 -14.21 10.44
N TYR A 3 20.04 -14.04 9.45
CA TYR A 3 19.46 -12.77 9.03
C TYR A 3 17.93 -12.87 8.97
N TYR A 4 17.25 -11.76 9.20
CA TYR A 4 15.91 -11.55 8.70
C TYR A 4 15.95 -10.79 7.38
N ALA A 5 15.13 -11.19 6.44
CA ALA A 5 14.84 -10.46 5.21
C ALA A 5 13.43 -9.89 5.36
N ILE A 6 13.28 -8.57 5.32
CA ILE A 6 12.00 -7.89 5.55
C ILE A 6 11.62 -7.08 4.31
N ASP A 7 10.46 -7.39 3.76
CA ASP A 7 9.73 -6.54 2.85
C ASP A 7 8.69 -5.76 3.65
N PHE A 8 8.94 -4.47 3.88
CA PHE A 8 8.02 -3.55 4.54
C PHE A 8 7.23 -2.75 3.49
N GLY A 9 6.08 -3.27 3.09
CA GLY A 9 5.22 -2.65 2.09
C GLY A 9 4.25 -1.61 2.67
N THR A 10 3.65 -0.81 1.78
CA THR A 10 2.62 0.19 2.15
C THR A 10 1.36 -0.47 2.71
N SER A 11 0.95 -1.60 2.15
CA SER A 11 -0.26 -2.33 2.53
C SER A 11 0.02 -3.66 3.22
N ASN A 12 1.06 -4.37 2.80
CA ASN A 12 1.43 -5.69 3.29
C ASN A 12 2.92 -5.76 3.57
N SER A 13 3.30 -6.52 4.59
CA SER A 13 4.70 -6.77 4.96
C SER A 13 4.94 -8.26 5.14
N LEU A 14 6.13 -8.72 4.74
CA LEU A 14 6.56 -10.09 4.85
C LEU A 14 7.95 -10.17 5.49
N LEU A 15 8.23 -11.33 6.10
CA LEU A 15 9.54 -11.62 6.68
C LEU A 15 9.96 -13.06 6.36
N ALA A 16 11.19 -13.21 5.92
CA ALA A 16 11.84 -14.49 5.82
C ALA A 16 13.06 -14.57 6.76
N HIS A 17 13.31 -15.73 7.29
CA HIS A 17 14.51 -16.05 8.07
C HIS A 17 15.52 -16.79 7.22
N VAL A 18 16.76 -16.34 7.27
CA VAL A 18 17.92 -17.02 6.69
C VAL A 18 18.76 -17.57 7.84
N SER A 19 18.82 -18.89 7.93
CA SER A 19 19.52 -19.58 9.02
C SER A 19 21.05 -19.49 8.89
N ASP A 20 21.75 -19.84 9.95
CA ASP A 20 23.22 -19.97 9.95
C ASP A 20 23.73 -21.01 8.91
N THR A 21 22.89 -21.96 8.53
CA THR A 21 23.19 -23.00 7.52
C THR A 21 22.78 -22.63 6.09
N GLY A 22 22.21 -21.43 5.90
CA GLY A 22 21.76 -20.95 4.60
C GLY A 22 20.35 -21.41 4.22
N THR A 23 19.59 -22.00 5.13
CA THR A 23 18.19 -22.35 4.87
C THR A 23 17.30 -21.13 4.95
N ILE A 24 16.47 -20.90 3.93
CA ILE A 24 15.45 -19.84 3.91
C ILE A 24 14.12 -20.42 4.38
N SER A 25 13.46 -19.73 5.30
CA SER A 25 12.12 -20.06 5.74
C SER A 25 11.27 -18.80 5.89
N GLN A 26 10.05 -18.82 5.36
CA GLN A 26 9.08 -17.76 5.57
C GLN A 26 8.48 -17.87 6.96
N ILE A 27 8.22 -16.73 7.59
CA ILE A 27 7.66 -16.68 8.95
C ILE A 27 6.17 -16.42 8.87
N PRO A 28 5.33 -17.22 9.53
CA PRO A 28 3.91 -16.91 9.68
C PRO A 28 3.74 -15.73 10.66
N LEU A 29 3.45 -14.55 10.12
CA LEU A 29 3.36 -13.32 10.90
C LEU A 29 1.94 -13.00 11.36
N ASP A 30 0.92 -13.50 10.68
CA ASP A 30 -0.47 -13.17 10.94
C ASP A 30 -1.31 -14.45 11.05
N PRO A 31 -2.18 -14.58 12.06
CA PRO A 31 -2.99 -15.79 12.27
C PRO A 31 -3.92 -16.11 11.09
N ASP A 32 -4.48 -15.08 10.44
CA ASP A 32 -5.47 -15.22 9.39
C ASP A 32 -4.83 -15.29 8.00
N SER A 33 -3.77 -14.52 7.77
CA SER A 33 -3.12 -14.36 6.46
C SER A 33 -1.80 -15.11 6.33
N GLY A 34 -1.38 -15.86 7.34
CA GLY A 34 -0.16 -16.64 7.35
C GLY A 34 1.10 -15.78 7.31
N SER A 35 1.90 -15.83 6.23
CA SER A 35 3.15 -15.08 6.12
C SER A 35 2.96 -13.60 5.80
N VAL A 36 1.79 -13.18 5.34
CA VAL A 36 1.49 -11.79 4.98
C VAL A 36 0.91 -11.07 6.18
N LEU A 37 1.64 -10.10 6.73
CA LEU A 37 1.13 -9.20 7.76
C LEU A 37 0.69 -7.89 7.10
N ARG A 38 -0.60 -7.54 7.21
CA ARG A 38 -1.05 -6.22 6.76
C ARG A 38 -0.30 -5.11 7.52
N SER A 39 0.19 -4.08 6.81
CA SER A 39 0.96 -2.96 7.39
C SER A 39 0.03 -2.00 8.16
N LEU A 40 -0.68 -2.54 9.13
CA LEU A 40 -1.70 -1.89 9.94
C LEU A 40 -1.31 -1.93 11.41
N LEU A 41 -1.52 -0.79 12.09
CA LEU A 41 -1.35 -0.65 13.54
C LEU A 41 -2.61 -0.04 14.13
N TYR A 42 -3.02 -0.54 15.27
CA TYR A 42 -4.11 0.02 16.04
C TYR A 42 -3.75 0.13 17.52
N THR A 43 -4.11 1.26 18.14
CA THR A 43 -3.91 1.49 19.56
C THR A 43 -5.16 2.14 20.17
N PRO A 44 -6.00 1.38 20.88
CA PRO A 44 -7.17 1.92 21.59
C PRO A 44 -6.77 2.77 22.78
N GLU A 45 -5.75 2.35 23.53
CA GLU A 45 -5.30 2.96 24.76
C GLU A 45 -3.77 2.92 24.88
N LYS A 46 -3.22 3.65 25.85
CA LYS A 46 -1.78 3.77 26.08
C LYS A 46 -1.14 2.38 26.30
N ASN A 47 -0.04 2.14 25.57
CA ASN A 47 0.75 0.91 25.61
C ASN A 47 0.06 -0.38 25.12
N LYS A 48 -1.10 -0.28 24.49
CA LYS A 48 -1.79 -1.41 23.88
C LYS A 48 -1.79 -1.26 22.37
N TRP A 49 -1.24 -2.24 21.67
CA TRP A 49 -1.08 -2.24 20.22
C TRP A 49 -1.56 -3.54 19.62
N TYR A 50 -2.21 -3.41 18.47
CA TYR A 50 -2.65 -4.52 17.63
C TYR A 50 -2.12 -4.32 16.22
N PHE A 51 -1.87 -5.41 15.50
CA PHE A 51 -1.20 -5.40 14.20
C PHE A 51 -1.92 -6.31 13.21
N GLY A 52 -1.83 -5.99 11.90
CA GLY A 52 -2.39 -6.82 10.86
C GLY A 52 -3.89 -7.04 10.99
N SER A 53 -4.35 -8.27 10.88
CA SER A 53 -5.77 -8.65 11.01
C SER A 53 -6.33 -8.39 12.41
N GLU A 54 -5.53 -8.58 13.46
CA GLU A 54 -5.93 -8.26 14.84
C GLU A 54 -6.25 -6.75 15.01
N ALA A 55 -5.48 -5.86 14.33
CA ALA A 55 -5.74 -4.43 14.36
C ALA A 55 -7.14 -4.10 13.81
N ILE A 56 -7.58 -4.80 12.77
CA ILE A 56 -8.92 -4.63 12.18
C ILE A 56 -9.99 -5.10 13.15
N THR A 57 -9.84 -6.32 13.66
CA THR A 57 -10.81 -6.95 14.56
C THR A 57 -11.04 -6.09 15.80
N HIS A 58 -9.97 -5.64 16.44
CA HIS A 58 -10.08 -4.80 17.63
C HIS A 58 -10.57 -3.38 17.32
N TYR A 59 -10.19 -2.80 16.17
CA TYR A 59 -10.70 -1.49 15.77
C TYR A 59 -12.22 -1.49 15.61
N VAL A 60 -12.78 -2.53 15.00
CA VAL A 60 -14.22 -2.70 14.85
C VAL A 60 -14.88 -2.97 16.21
N ALA A 61 -14.31 -3.83 17.03
CA ALA A 61 -14.85 -4.17 18.35
C ALA A 61 -14.86 -2.98 19.33
N GLU A 62 -13.91 -2.07 19.22
CA GLU A 62 -13.79 -0.85 20.04
C GLU A 62 -14.49 0.36 19.37
N GLU A 63 -15.37 0.10 18.38
CA GLU A 63 -16.15 1.12 17.65
C GLU A 63 -15.30 2.28 17.10
N GLY A 64 -14.08 1.98 16.68
CA GLY A 64 -13.14 2.97 16.13
C GLY A 64 -12.46 3.86 17.16
N ALA A 65 -12.60 3.59 18.46
CA ALA A 65 -11.90 4.34 19.51
C ALA A 65 -10.37 4.28 19.35
N GLY A 66 -9.65 5.31 19.81
CA GLY A 66 -8.19 5.34 19.73
C GLY A 66 -7.63 5.77 18.39
N ARG A 67 -6.52 5.17 17.96
CA ARG A 67 -5.80 5.56 16.74
C ARG A 67 -5.50 4.34 15.87
N PHE A 68 -5.88 4.44 14.61
CA PHE A 68 -5.61 3.45 13.57
C PHE A 68 -4.65 4.03 12.53
N PHE A 69 -3.65 3.25 12.11
CA PHE A 69 -2.62 3.66 11.16
C PHE A 69 -2.55 2.67 10.00
N ARG A 70 -2.59 3.21 8.78
CA ARG A 70 -2.33 2.49 7.54
C ARG A 70 -1.42 3.30 6.63
N SER A 71 -0.79 2.63 5.68
CA SER A 71 0.02 3.27 4.63
C SER A 71 1.13 4.20 5.18
N ILE A 72 1.67 3.89 6.38
CA ILE A 72 2.66 4.74 7.06
C ILE A 72 3.95 4.90 6.27
N LYS A 73 4.31 3.93 5.40
CA LYS A 73 5.48 3.98 4.52
C LYS A 73 5.45 5.22 3.59
N LYS A 74 4.26 5.68 3.18
CA LYS A 74 4.09 6.84 2.29
C LYS A 74 4.64 8.14 2.87
N PHE A 75 4.68 8.27 4.19
CA PHE A 75 5.14 9.50 4.86
C PHE A 75 6.65 9.54 5.10
N LEU A 76 7.39 8.49 4.75
CA LEU A 76 8.84 8.45 4.93
C LEU A 76 9.57 9.59 4.18
N PRO A 77 9.28 9.86 2.89
CA PRO A 77 9.96 10.91 2.14
C PRO A 77 9.41 12.31 2.39
N GLU A 78 8.35 12.48 3.19
CA GLU A 78 7.66 13.75 3.40
C GLU A 78 8.33 14.59 4.49
N PRO A 79 9.08 15.69 4.18
CA PRO A 79 9.78 16.48 5.19
C PRO A 79 8.82 17.14 6.18
N GLY A 80 7.64 17.55 5.70
CA GLY A 80 6.60 18.19 6.53
C GLY A 80 5.92 17.25 7.52
N TYR A 81 6.01 15.93 7.31
CA TYR A 81 5.46 14.96 8.23
C TYR A 81 6.53 14.50 9.23
N THR A 82 6.52 15.09 10.41
CA THR A 82 7.48 14.74 11.48
C THR A 82 6.98 13.64 12.41
N GLY A 83 5.67 13.44 12.47
CA GLY A 83 5.03 12.46 13.36
C GLY A 83 3.58 12.78 13.66
N THR A 84 3.04 12.15 14.68
CA THR A 84 1.66 12.31 15.11
C THR A 84 1.51 12.23 16.62
N SER A 85 0.43 12.77 17.17
CA SER A 85 0.11 12.62 18.60
C SER A 85 -0.66 11.32 18.83
N ILE A 86 -0.18 10.51 19.79
CA ILE A 86 -0.79 9.26 20.23
C ILE A 86 -0.88 9.30 21.76
N HIS A 87 -2.09 9.24 22.31
CA HIS A 87 -2.34 9.27 23.76
C HIS A 87 -1.55 10.39 24.47
N ASN A 88 -1.62 11.62 23.94
CA ASN A 88 -0.93 12.82 24.41
C ASN A 88 0.63 12.76 24.36
N ARG A 89 1.19 11.83 23.59
CA ARG A 89 2.62 11.74 23.31
C ARG A 89 2.87 11.98 21.81
N ASN A 90 3.83 12.83 21.49
CA ASN A 90 4.32 12.96 20.11
C ASN A 90 5.19 11.77 19.74
N VAL A 91 4.83 11.07 18.67
CA VAL A 91 5.52 9.90 18.13
C VAL A 91 5.97 10.27 16.73
N ASN A 92 7.28 10.25 16.48
CA ASN A 92 7.79 10.52 15.14
C ASN A 92 7.62 9.30 14.21
N ILE A 93 7.79 9.52 12.90
CA ILE A 93 7.54 8.46 11.90
C ILE A 93 8.45 7.24 12.10
N SER A 94 9.71 7.43 12.47
CA SER A 94 10.65 6.33 12.74
C SER A 94 10.25 5.53 13.98
N GLU A 95 9.75 6.19 15.03
CA GLU A 95 9.21 5.51 16.21
C GLU A 95 7.95 4.71 15.86
N LEU A 96 7.04 5.30 15.07
CA LEU A 96 5.81 4.61 14.66
C LEU A 96 6.11 3.35 13.84
N ILE A 97 6.99 3.45 12.85
CA ILE A 97 7.43 2.29 12.06
C ILE A 97 8.18 1.28 12.93
N SER A 98 8.99 1.73 13.88
CA SER A 98 9.74 0.83 14.77
C SER A 98 8.83 -0.05 15.63
N ILE A 99 7.65 0.43 16.03
CA ILE A 99 6.65 -0.34 16.77
C ILE A 99 6.21 -1.55 15.92
N PHE A 100 5.95 -1.34 14.63
CA PHE A 100 5.55 -2.40 13.71
C PHE A 100 6.69 -3.39 13.43
N LEU A 101 7.88 -2.88 13.11
CA LEU A 101 9.07 -3.73 12.86
C LEU A 101 9.47 -4.54 14.09
N LYS A 102 9.35 -3.97 15.29
CA LYS A 102 9.61 -4.68 16.55
C LYS A 102 8.63 -5.83 16.77
N GLU A 103 7.36 -5.65 16.43
CA GLU A 103 6.38 -6.73 16.50
C GLU A 103 6.70 -7.84 15.51
N MET A 104 7.00 -7.51 14.24
CA MET A 104 7.45 -8.51 13.26
C MET A 104 8.64 -9.29 13.78
N LYS A 105 9.64 -8.60 14.35
CA LYS A 105 10.83 -9.22 14.95
C LYS A 105 10.47 -10.13 16.11
N ASN A 106 9.62 -9.68 17.03
CA ASN A 106 9.21 -10.45 18.21
C ASN A 106 8.47 -11.75 17.81
N ARG A 107 7.51 -11.67 16.88
CA ARG A 107 6.80 -12.85 16.35
C ARG A 107 7.78 -13.83 15.70
N SER A 108 8.75 -13.31 14.95
CA SER A 108 9.77 -14.12 14.27
C SER A 108 10.76 -14.75 15.25
N ASP A 109 11.26 -14.00 16.24
CA ASP A 109 12.17 -14.51 17.28
C ASP A 109 11.47 -15.62 18.10
N LEU A 110 10.19 -15.46 18.39
CA LEU A 110 9.39 -16.47 19.09
C LEU A 110 9.20 -17.72 18.24
N PHE A 111 8.87 -17.57 16.95
CA PHE A 111 8.68 -18.71 16.03
C PHE A 111 9.95 -19.53 15.83
N ILE A 112 11.10 -18.84 15.71
CA ILE A 112 12.41 -19.50 15.49
C ILE A 112 13.00 -20.01 16.80
N GLY A 113 12.57 -19.48 17.95
CA GLY A 113 13.16 -19.77 19.26
C GLY A 113 14.53 -19.13 19.50
N LYS A 114 14.92 -18.14 18.68
CA LYS A 114 16.24 -17.47 18.73
C LYS A 114 16.10 -16.00 18.35
N LYS A 115 16.86 -15.11 19.02
CA LYS A 115 16.94 -13.71 18.64
C LYS A 115 17.86 -13.52 17.43
N VAL A 116 17.37 -12.78 16.42
CA VAL A 116 18.12 -12.40 15.21
C VAL A 116 18.19 -10.88 15.14
N ASN A 117 19.41 -10.32 15.19
CA ASN A 117 19.64 -8.87 15.24
C ASN A 117 20.15 -8.29 13.91
N LYS A 118 20.20 -9.12 12.85
CA LYS A 118 20.64 -8.72 11.52
C LYS A 118 19.48 -8.73 10.56
N VAL A 119 19.40 -7.69 9.72
CA VAL A 119 18.30 -7.55 8.76
C VAL A 119 18.80 -7.11 7.39
N VAL A 120 18.27 -7.74 6.35
CA VAL A 120 18.22 -7.19 5.00
C VAL A 120 16.83 -6.57 4.84
N MET A 121 16.80 -5.25 4.70
CA MET A 121 15.57 -4.47 4.58
C MET A 121 15.33 -4.11 3.12
N GLY A 122 14.18 -4.46 2.60
CA GLY A 122 13.72 -4.01 1.29
C GLY A 122 13.48 -2.49 1.29
N ARG A 123 13.88 -1.85 0.19
CA ARG A 123 13.53 -0.46 -0.08
C ARG A 123 13.06 -0.33 -1.53
N PRO A 124 12.14 0.57 -1.86
CA PRO A 124 11.85 0.87 -3.25
C PRO A 124 13.13 1.32 -3.95
N ALA A 125 13.17 1.26 -5.27
CA ALA A 125 14.31 1.77 -6.03
C ALA A 125 14.59 3.24 -5.66
N LEU A 126 13.52 4.03 -5.52
CA LEU A 126 13.54 5.39 -4.98
C LEU A 126 12.30 5.60 -4.09
N TYR A 127 12.49 6.16 -2.90
CA TYR A 127 11.38 6.65 -2.07
C TYR A 127 10.81 7.97 -2.62
N SER A 128 11.63 8.74 -3.36
CA SER A 128 11.27 10.01 -3.97
C SER A 128 12.22 10.32 -5.14
N LEU A 129 11.70 11.01 -6.16
CA LEU A 129 12.53 11.57 -7.24
C LEU A 129 13.44 12.71 -6.73
N ASN A 130 13.08 13.35 -5.62
CA ASN A 130 13.94 14.31 -4.96
C ASN A 130 14.97 13.56 -4.09
N LYS A 131 16.26 13.77 -4.37
CA LYS A 131 17.36 13.07 -3.69
C LYS A 131 17.41 13.30 -2.18
N GLU A 132 17.07 14.52 -1.72
CA GLU A 132 17.06 14.85 -0.28
C GLU A 132 15.92 14.13 0.43
N HIS A 133 14.75 14.04 -0.21
CA HIS A 133 13.60 13.31 0.32
C HIS A 133 13.84 11.78 0.30
N ASP A 134 14.52 11.27 -0.74
CA ASP A 134 14.89 9.85 -0.81
C ASP A 134 15.86 9.47 0.33
N GLN A 135 16.89 10.30 0.56
CA GLN A 135 17.84 10.10 1.66
C GLN A 135 17.15 10.21 3.02
N LEU A 136 16.28 11.22 3.20
CA LEU A 136 15.49 11.38 4.42
C LEU A 136 14.66 10.13 4.74
N ALA A 137 14.04 9.55 3.72
CA ALA A 137 13.25 8.33 3.87
C ALA A 137 14.12 7.14 4.31
N GLN A 138 15.28 6.99 3.71
CA GLN A 138 16.23 5.94 4.09
C GLN A 138 16.74 6.11 5.52
N ASP A 139 17.13 7.32 5.92
CA ASP A 139 17.59 7.62 7.28
C ASP A 139 16.52 7.34 8.32
N ARG A 140 15.26 7.71 8.01
CA ARG A 140 14.10 7.42 8.87
C ARG A 140 13.84 5.92 9.01
N MET A 141 13.99 5.16 7.93
CA MET A 141 13.83 3.70 7.94
C MET A 141 14.97 3.03 8.72
N GLU A 142 16.22 3.44 8.49
CA GLU A 142 17.36 2.91 9.26
C GLU A 142 17.18 3.16 10.76
N LYS A 143 16.76 4.38 11.15
CA LYS A 143 16.43 4.70 12.54
C LYS A 143 15.32 3.81 13.09
N ALA A 144 14.28 3.54 12.31
CA ALA A 144 13.20 2.64 12.70
C ALA A 144 13.70 1.20 12.94
N CYS A 145 14.56 0.68 12.07
CA CYS A 145 15.18 -0.64 12.25
C CYS A 145 16.03 -0.71 13.53
N ARG A 146 16.84 0.32 13.80
CA ARG A 146 17.65 0.38 15.06
C ARG A 146 16.76 0.42 16.30
N LEU A 147 15.69 1.21 16.28
CA LEU A 147 14.71 1.28 17.36
C LEU A 147 13.96 -0.05 17.57
N ALA A 148 13.78 -0.84 16.50
CA ALA A 148 13.19 -2.17 16.57
C ALA A 148 14.15 -3.23 17.12
N GLY A 149 15.45 -2.90 17.32
CA GLY A 149 16.46 -3.77 17.91
C GLY A 149 17.33 -4.50 16.89
N PHE A 150 17.41 -4.02 15.63
CA PHE A 150 18.38 -4.49 14.66
C PHE A 150 19.72 -3.76 14.81
N GLU A 151 20.83 -4.52 14.79
CA GLU A 151 22.19 -4.02 14.97
C GLU A 151 22.92 -3.91 13.63
N GLU A 152 22.78 -4.91 12.76
CA GLU A 152 23.33 -4.93 11.41
C GLU A 152 22.17 -4.77 10.41
N ILE A 153 22.17 -3.67 9.67
CA ILE A 153 21.09 -3.30 8.74
C ILE A 153 21.70 -3.13 7.36
N VAL A 154 21.21 -3.88 6.40
CA VAL A 154 21.61 -3.78 4.99
C VAL A 154 20.37 -3.50 4.17
N PHE A 155 20.39 -2.47 3.33
CA PHE A 155 19.30 -2.18 2.41
C PHE A 155 19.52 -2.86 1.07
N CYS A 156 18.46 -3.43 0.51
CA CYS A 156 18.46 -3.98 -0.83
C CYS A 156 17.26 -3.39 -1.59
N PRO A 157 17.45 -2.81 -2.78
CA PRO A 157 16.35 -2.37 -3.62
C PRO A 157 15.38 -3.53 -3.94
N GLU A 158 14.09 -3.30 -3.74
CA GLU A 158 13.03 -4.29 -3.97
C GLU A 158 13.03 -4.87 -5.39
N PRO A 159 13.26 -4.07 -6.48
CA PRO A 159 13.36 -4.63 -7.82
C PRO A 159 14.55 -5.57 -7.99
N ILE A 160 15.67 -5.32 -7.30
CA ILE A 160 16.83 -6.22 -7.32
C ILE A 160 16.49 -7.53 -6.60
N ALA A 161 15.84 -7.41 -5.45
CA ALA A 161 15.37 -8.57 -4.70
C ALA A 161 14.40 -9.40 -5.56
N ALA A 162 13.38 -8.79 -6.16
CA ALA A 162 12.46 -9.48 -7.04
C ALA A 162 13.19 -10.23 -8.15
N GLY A 163 14.16 -9.58 -8.79
CA GLY A 163 14.97 -10.21 -9.82
C GLY A 163 15.82 -11.39 -9.32
N LEU A 164 16.35 -11.32 -8.11
CA LEU A 164 17.11 -12.42 -7.53
C LEU A 164 16.27 -13.68 -7.27
N ASP A 165 15.00 -13.53 -6.93
CA ASP A 165 14.07 -14.65 -6.78
C ASP A 165 13.79 -15.34 -8.12
N TYR A 166 13.74 -14.56 -9.22
CA TYR A 166 13.53 -15.08 -10.56
C TYR A 166 14.78 -15.67 -11.22
N GLN A 167 15.96 -15.48 -10.66
CA GLN A 167 17.26 -15.95 -11.21
C GLN A 167 17.48 -17.46 -11.14
N SER A 168 16.51 -18.25 -10.69
CA SER A 168 16.69 -19.70 -10.50
C SER A 168 16.92 -20.43 -11.83
N GLY A 169 18.19 -20.60 -12.22
CA GLY A 169 18.62 -21.70 -13.09
C GLY A 169 19.27 -21.38 -14.43
N GLU A 170 19.17 -20.19 -15.02
CA GLU A 170 19.82 -19.89 -16.31
C GLU A 170 20.86 -18.77 -16.21
N ARG A 171 22.11 -19.10 -16.61
CA ARG A 171 23.30 -18.21 -16.58
C ARG A 171 23.39 -17.27 -17.78
N LYS A 172 22.31 -16.68 -18.27
CA LYS A 172 22.35 -15.74 -19.39
C LYS A 172 22.05 -14.32 -18.92
N GLU A 173 22.75 -13.36 -19.52
CA GLU A 173 22.39 -11.96 -19.40
C GLU A 173 20.97 -11.76 -19.94
N LYS A 174 20.11 -11.08 -19.16
CA LYS A 174 18.70 -10.81 -19.50
C LYS A 174 18.35 -9.36 -19.17
N ILE A 175 17.52 -8.76 -20.01
CA ILE A 175 16.87 -7.48 -19.71
C ILE A 175 15.52 -7.80 -19.08
N VAL A 176 15.35 -7.35 -17.85
CA VAL A 176 14.17 -7.61 -17.05
C VAL A 176 13.49 -6.31 -16.69
N LEU A 177 12.17 -6.25 -16.90
CA LEU A 177 11.31 -5.19 -16.40
C LEU A 177 10.63 -5.67 -15.12
N VAL A 178 10.91 -5.01 -14.00
CA VAL A 178 10.21 -5.22 -12.74
C VAL A 178 9.12 -4.18 -12.62
N CYS A 179 7.87 -4.65 -12.48
CA CYS A 179 6.70 -3.81 -12.28
C CYS A 179 6.13 -4.12 -10.89
N ASP A 180 6.28 -3.21 -9.95
CA ASP A 180 5.69 -3.29 -8.62
C ASP A 180 4.44 -2.40 -8.55
N PHE A 181 3.27 -3.03 -8.57
CA PHE A 181 1.99 -2.36 -8.40
C PHE A 181 1.50 -2.57 -6.95
N GLY A 182 1.95 -1.71 -6.05
CA GLY A 182 1.60 -1.76 -4.64
C GLY A 182 0.18 -1.26 -4.32
N GLY A 183 -0.07 -0.94 -3.06
CA GLY A 183 -1.31 -0.27 -2.65
C GLY A 183 -1.27 1.23 -2.95
N GLY A 184 -0.14 1.87 -2.73
CA GLY A 184 0.00 3.32 -2.82
C GLY A 184 0.89 3.82 -3.93
N THR A 185 1.81 3.01 -4.44
CA THR A 185 2.78 3.38 -5.47
C THR A 185 2.82 2.32 -6.55
N SER A 186 3.16 2.74 -7.76
CA SER A 186 3.55 1.86 -8.86
C SER A 186 4.98 2.21 -9.23
N ASP A 187 5.88 1.24 -9.13
CA ASP A 187 7.31 1.41 -9.34
C ASP A 187 7.78 0.51 -10.49
N PHE A 188 8.56 1.07 -11.41
CA PHE A 188 9.03 0.40 -12.61
C PHE A 188 10.55 0.50 -12.68
N THR A 189 11.19 -0.66 -12.84
CA THR A 189 12.64 -0.75 -12.96
C THR A 189 13.00 -1.62 -14.15
N LEU A 190 13.66 -1.05 -15.14
CA LEU A 190 14.28 -1.78 -16.23
C LEU A 190 15.74 -2.04 -15.86
N MET A 191 16.15 -3.30 -15.87
CA MET A 191 17.48 -3.65 -15.41
C MET A 191 18.08 -4.83 -16.18
N LYS A 192 19.39 -4.93 -16.09
CA LYS A 192 20.18 -5.98 -16.69
C LYS A 192 20.61 -6.98 -15.63
N PHE A 193 20.22 -8.23 -15.79
CA PHE A 193 20.64 -9.33 -14.92
C PHE A 193 21.86 -10.04 -15.49
N HIS A 194 22.84 -10.30 -14.60
CA HIS A 194 24.08 -10.99 -14.90
C HIS A 194 24.39 -12.03 -13.82
N ASP A 195 25.32 -12.94 -14.12
CA ASP A 195 25.90 -13.88 -13.12
C ASP A 195 26.82 -13.19 -12.08
N ARG A 196 27.27 -11.94 -12.35
CA ARG A 196 28.11 -11.18 -11.42
C ARG A 196 27.26 -10.51 -10.31
N PRO A 197 27.89 -10.12 -9.19
CA PRO A 197 27.22 -9.30 -8.19
C PRO A 197 26.61 -8.03 -8.82
N TYR A 198 25.46 -7.66 -8.33
CA TYR A 198 24.71 -6.47 -8.77
C TYR A 198 25.55 -5.20 -8.61
N SER A 199 25.43 -4.32 -9.61
CA SER A 199 25.94 -2.96 -9.61
C SER A 199 24.79 -1.97 -9.89
N GLN A 200 24.93 -0.74 -9.45
CA GLN A 200 23.96 0.32 -9.74
C GLN A 200 23.84 0.60 -11.25
N ASP A 201 24.92 0.34 -12.01
CA ASP A 201 24.95 0.46 -13.47
C ASP A 201 24.07 -0.58 -14.19
N ASP A 202 23.61 -1.60 -13.48
CA ASP A 202 22.69 -2.60 -14.03
C ASP A 202 21.25 -2.08 -14.13
N ILE A 203 20.93 -0.97 -13.45
CA ILE A 203 19.65 -0.27 -13.61
C ILE A 203 19.73 0.58 -14.88
N LEU A 204 18.92 0.23 -15.87
CA LEU A 204 18.86 0.90 -17.18
C LEU A 204 17.83 2.04 -17.19
N GLY A 205 16.78 1.93 -16.39
CA GLY A 205 15.75 2.94 -16.24
C GLY A 205 14.92 2.75 -14.99
N LEU A 206 14.49 3.86 -14.40
CA LEU A 206 13.67 3.92 -13.20
C LEU A 206 12.52 4.90 -13.41
N SER A 207 11.33 4.49 -13.05
CA SER A 207 10.16 5.37 -12.99
C SER A 207 9.21 4.90 -11.90
N GLY A 208 8.39 5.81 -11.41
CA GLY A 208 7.35 5.49 -10.44
C GLY A 208 6.37 6.64 -10.28
N LEU A 209 5.22 6.32 -9.73
CA LEU A 209 4.20 7.29 -9.40
C LEU A 209 3.46 6.89 -8.11
N PHE A 210 2.88 7.90 -7.43
CA PHE A 210 2.09 7.71 -6.21
C PHE A 210 0.63 7.34 -6.51
N THR A 211 0.44 6.42 -7.47
CA THR A 211 -0.85 5.95 -7.95
C THR A 211 -0.79 4.43 -8.09
N ALA A 212 -1.66 3.73 -7.37
CA ALA A 212 -1.77 2.26 -7.41
C ALA A 212 -3.14 1.81 -6.85
N GLY A 213 -3.20 0.71 -6.11
CA GLY A 213 -4.43 0.11 -5.60
C GLY A 213 -5.34 1.06 -4.82
N ASP A 214 -4.78 1.92 -3.98
CA ASP A 214 -5.55 2.93 -3.21
C ASP A 214 -6.27 3.94 -4.12
N ALA A 215 -5.67 4.27 -5.28
CA ALA A 215 -6.31 5.14 -6.27
C ALA A 215 -7.49 4.45 -6.95
N LEU A 216 -7.35 3.16 -7.25
CA LEU A 216 -8.45 2.33 -7.79
C LEU A 216 -9.60 2.23 -6.78
N ASP A 217 -9.29 2.02 -5.49
CA ASP A 217 -10.29 2.04 -4.42
C ASP A 217 -10.97 3.42 -4.31
N GLY A 218 -10.20 4.49 -4.44
CA GLY A 218 -10.70 5.86 -4.45
C GLY A 218 -11.66 6.15 -5.61
N ILE A 219 -11.43 5.58 -6.79
CA ILE A 219 -12.33 5.69 -7.94
C ILE A 219 -13.64 4.95 -7.67
N MET A 220 -13.57 3.73 -7.13
CA MET A 220 -14.78 3.00 -6.73
C MET A 220 -15.58 3.79 -5.69
N MET A 221 -14.91 4.31 -4.67
CA MET A 221 -15.55 5.17 -3.68
C MET A 221 -16.22 6.36 -4.34
N LYS A 222 -15.52 7.08 -5.23
CA LYS A 222 -15.98 8.31 -5.87
C LYS A 222 -17.21 8.07 -6.76
N ASP A 223 -17.14 7.10 -7.66
CA ASP A 223 -18.10 6.96 -8.74
C ASP A 223 -19.32 6.10 -8.35
N PHE A 224 -19.18 5.19 -7.40
CA PHE A 224 -20.24 4.24 -7.04
C PHE A 224 -20.73 4.39 -5.59
N ILE A 225 -19.86 4.67 -4.64
CA ILE A 225 -20.19 4.58 -3.20
C ILE A 225 -20.43 5.95 -2.58
N SER A 226 -19.66 6.99 -2.94
CA SER A 226 -19.77 8.31 -2.33
C SER A 226 -21.11 9.01 -2.49
N PRO A 227 -21.96 8.72 -3.51
CA PRO A 227 -23.32 9.25 -3.55
C PRO A 227 -24.14 8.93 -2.28
N HIS A 228 -23.99 7.74 -1.72
CA HIS A 228 -24.65 7.33 -0.48
C HIS A 228 -24.11 8.06 0.78
N PHE A 229 -23.01 8.80 0.63
CA PHE A 229 -22.35 9.61 1.66
C PHE A 229 -22.34 11.11 1.30
N GLY A 230 -23.29 11.56 0.52
CA GLY A 230 -23.54 12.97 0.25
C GLY A 230 -22.59 13.62 -0.74
N SER A 231 -21.86 12.87 -1.61
CA SER A 231 -21.02 13.49 -2.63
C SER A 231 -21.79 14.31 -3.66
N GLN A 232 -23.07 14.04 -3.82
CA GLN A 232 -23.99 14.76 -4.69
C GLN A 232 -24.92 15.69 -3.91
N PHE A 233 -24.61 15.97 -2.63
CA PHE A 233 -25.39 16.82 -1.76
C PHE A 233 -25.48 18.24 -2.30
N GLU A 234 -26.73 18.69 -2.51
CA GLU A 234 -27.05 20.05 -2.86
C GLU A 234 -27.75 20.74 -1.67
N TYR A 235 -27.31 21.95 -1.37
CA TYR A 235 -27.84 22.70 -0.23
C TYR A 235 -28.00 24.18 -0.52
N GLN A 236 -28.91 24.80 0.21
CA GLN A 236 -29.16 26.25 0.14
C GLN A 236 -29.09 26.84 1.55
N ILE A 237 -28.20 27.81 1.72
CA ILE A 237 -28.06 28.53 3.00
C ILE A 237 -29.28 29.44 3.20
N PRO A 238 -29.86 29.48 4.40
CA PRO A 238 -30.99 30.36 4.70
C PRO A 238 -30.71 31.83 4.36
N GLY A 239 -31.60 32.43 3.58
CA GLY A 239 -31.43 33.81 3.08
C GLY A 239 -30.60 33.97 1.83
N GLY A 240 -29.98 32.91 1.33
CA GLY A 240 -29.29 32.90 0.04
C GLY A 240 -30.16 32.36 -1.09
N ASN A 241 -29.93 32.81 -2.32
CA ASN A 241 -30.66 32.35 -3.51
C ASN A 241 -29.92 31.27 -4.32
N ASN A 242 -28.69 30.96 -3.94
CA ASN A 242 -27.85 30.03 -4.70
C ASN A 242 -27.92 28.62 -4.12
N VAL A 243 -28.08 27.63 -4.99
CA VAL A 243 -27.84 26.22 -4.68
C VAL A 243 -26.37 25.95 -4.74
N LEU A 244 -25.82 25.38 -3.68
CA LEU A 244 -24.42 25.02 -3.53
C LEU A 244 -24.27 23.51 -3.58
N GLN A 245 -23.17 23.03 -4.11
CA GLN A 245 -22.83 21.61 -4.19
C GLN A 245 -21.84 21.22 -3.10
N PHE A 246 -21.79 19.95 -2.77
CA PHE A 246 -20.79 19.39 -1.84
C PHE A 246 -19.36 19.76 -2.29
N PRO A 247 -18.51 20.29 -1.38
CA PRO A 247 -17.20 20.80 -1.75
C PRO A 247 -16.27 19.72 -2.31
N ARG A 248 -15.66 19.98 -3.46
CA ARG A 248 -14.75 19.04 -4.15
C ARG A 248 -13.53 18.62 -3.30
N ASN A 249 -13.02 19.49 -2.44
CA ASN A 249 -11.91 19.19 -1.54
C ASN A 249 -12.33 18.17 -0.46
N LEU A 250 -13.56 18.20 0.01
CA LEU A 250 -14.10 17.23 0.95
C LEU A 250 -14.40 15.90 0.26
N LEU A 251 -14.91 15.93 -0.97
CA LEU A 251 -15.06 14.72 -1.78
C LEU A 251 -13.73 13.99 -1.96
N LYS A 252 -12.64 14.72 -2.25
CA LYS A 252 -11.30 14.12 -2.32
C LYS A 252 -10.89 13.44 -1.00
N LYS A 253 -11.23 14.03 0.15
CA LYS A 253 -10.95 13.41 1.46
C LYS A 253 -11.78 12.13 1.68
N ILE A 254 -13.07 12.13 1.32
CA ILE A 254 -13.94 10.94 1.41
C ILE A 254 -13.40 9.82 0.53
N CYS A 255 -12.93 10.12 -0.67
CA CYS A 255 -12.47 9.14 -1.66
C CYS A 255 -11.03 8.67 -1.43
N SER A 256 -10.39 9.04 -0.34
CA SER A 256 -9.02 8.63 -0.04
C SER A 256 -8.95 7.84 1.26
N PRO A 257 -8.52 6.56 1.20
CA PRO A 257 -8.36 5.76 2.42
C PRO A 257 -7.35 6.36 3.41
N ALA A 258 -6.40 7.16 2.94
CA ALA A 258 -5.42 7.84 3.79
C ALA A 258 -5.96 9.13 4.43
N HIS A 259 -6.92 9.82 3.77
CA HIS A 259 -7.36 11.15 4.16
C HIS A 259 -8.77 11.22 4.77
N ILE A 260 -9.54 10.13 4.73
CA ILE A 260 -10.92 10.12 5.23
C ILE A 260 -11.01 10.54 6.72
N THR A 261 -9.99 10.22 7.51
CA THR A 261 -9.90 10.64 8.92
C THR A 261 -9.75 12.16 9.09
N HIS A 262 -9.28 12.88 8.06
CA HIS A 262 -9.16 14.35 8.07
C HIS A 262 -10.52 15.08 8.00
N LEU A 263 -11.62 14.35 7.75
CA LEU A 263 -12.96 14.92 7.88
C LEU A 263 -13.31 15.31 9.32
N ARG A 264 -12.58 14.77 10.32
CA ARG A 264 -12.73 15.14 11.75
C ARG A 264 -11.90 16.36 12.16
N GLU A 265 -11.10 16.93 11.28
CA GLU A 265 -10.42 18.20 11.55
C GLU A 265 -11.45 19.28 11.88
N LYS A 266 -11.18 20.07 12.91
CA LYS A 266 -12.13 20.99 13.53
C LYS A 266 -12.91 21.84 12.50
N ASP A 267 -12.19 22.55 11.64
CA ASP A 267 -12.81 23.47 10.66
C ASP A 267 -13.67 22.71 9.63
N THR A 268 -13.20 21.53 9.20
CA THR A 268 -13.94 20.66 8.28
C THR A 268 -15.22 20.14 8.93
N TRP A 269 -15.12 19.70 10.17
CA TRP A 269 -16.23 19.14 10.92
C TRP A 269 -17.30 20.19 11.24
N GLU A 270 -16.89 21.38 11.72
CA GLU A 270 -17.78 22.50 11.96
C GLU A 270 -18.54 22.93 10.68
N PHE A 271 -17.83 22.96 9.54
CA PHE A 271 -18.47 23.24 8.26
C PHE A 271 -19.51 22.19 7.89
N LEU A 272 -19.19 20.89 7.99
CA LEU A 272 -20.15 19.81 7.72
C LEU A 272 -21.38 19.90 8.63
N GLN A 273 -21.19 20.13 9.92
CA GLN A 273 -22.28 20.32 10.87
C GLN A 273 -23.17 21.52 10.50
N HIS A 274 -22.57 22.58 9.99
CA HIS A 274 -23.31 23.78 9.58
C HIS A 274 -24.23 23.50 8.39
N ILE A 275 -23.77 22.76 7.37
CA ILE A 275 -24.54 22.52 6.13
C ILE A 275 -25.51 21.35 6.22
N LYS A 276 -25.33 20.44 7.19
CA LYS A 276 -26.03 19.15 7.31
C LYS A 276 -27.57 19.27 7.15
N ASN A 277 -28.18 20.32 7.66
CA ASN A 277 -29.63 20.48 7.68
C ASN A 277 -30.19 21.31 6.51
N PHE A 278 -29.35 21.69 5.55
CA PHE A 278 -29.72 22.57 4.44
C PHE A 278 -29.94 21.84 3.12
N GLY A 279 -29.96 20.51 3.15
CA GLY A 279 -30.19 19.65 1.98
C GLY A 279 -31.60 19.89 1.39
N LEU A 280 -31.68 19.84 0.06
CA LEU A 280 -32.86 20.17 -0.69
C LEU A 280 -33.88 19.02 -0.76
N THR A 281 -33.42 17.79 -0.57
CA THR A 281 -34.26 16.60 -0.67
C THR A 281 -34.16 15.72 0.59
N PRO A 282 -35.18 14.86 0.86
CA PRO A 282 -35.07 13.87 1.94
C PRO A 282 -33.87 12.90 1.77
N ALA A 283 -33.48 12.56 0.52
CA ALA A 283 -32.35 11.73 0.24
C ALA A 283 -31.04 12.39 0.68
N ASP A 284 -30.89 13.70 0.47
CA ASP A 284 -29.72 14.47 0.92
C ASP A 284 -29.51 14.34 2.43
N GLN A 285 -30.60 14.35 3.20
CA GLN A 285 -30.55 14.24 4.66
C GLN A 285 -30.06 12.84 5.07
N ILE A 286 -30.52 11.78 4.42
CA ILE A 286 -30.10 10.40 4.66
C ILE A 286 -28.61 10.25 4.32
N HIS A 287 -28.18 10.72 3.15
CA HIS A 287 -26.80 10.62 2.71
C HIS A 287 -25.84 11.41 3.61
N MET A 288 -26.24 12.59 4.07
CA MET A 288 -25.47 13.35 5.05
C MET A 288 -25.43 12.64 6.40
N GLN A 289 -26.52 12.02 6.86
CA GLN A 289 -26.50 11.22 8.09
C GLN A 289 -25.54 10.06 7.97
N ASN A 290 -25.51 9.36 6.82
CA ASN A 290 -24.53 8.29 6.55
C ASN A 290 -23.09 8.82 6.63
N LEU A 291 -22.82 10.00 6.06
CA LEU A 291 -21.49 10.63 6.16
C LEU A 291 -21.13 10.95 7.62
N PHE A 292 -22.08 11.46 8.40
CA PHE A 292 -21.84 11.74 9.82
C PHE A 292 -21.54 10.46 10.60
N THR A 293 -22.33 9.41 10.43
CA THR A 293 -22.07 8.10 11.04
C THR A 293 -20.70 7.56 10.65
N LEU A 294 -20.35 7.63 9.35
CA LEU A 294 -19.05 7.20 8.83
C LEU A 294 -17.88 7.92 9.54
N VAL A 295 -18.02 9.25 9.75
CA VAL A 295 -16.94 10.07 10.32
C VAL A 295 -16.92 9.96 11.85
N GLU A 296 -18.07 10.03 12.53
CA GLU A 296 -18.18 9.96 13.99
C GLU A 296 -17.73 8.60 14.54
N CYS A 297 -18.18 7.52 13.92
CA CYS A 297 -17.82 6.16 14.29
C CYS A 297 -16.50 5.68 13.65
N GLN A 298 -15.76 6.55 12.96
CA GLN A 298 -14.46 6.27 12.34
C GLN A 298 -14.46 5.05 11.39
N LEU A 299 -15.53 4.86 10.64
CA LEU A 299 -15.76 3.67 9.80
C LEU A 299 -14.99 3.68 8.47
N GLY A 300 -14.12 4.67 8.24
CA GLY A 300 -13.39 4.79 6.98
C GLY A 300 -12.57 3.54 6.62
N PHE A 301 -11.93 2.91 7.59
CA PHE A 301 -11.17 1.70 7.32
C PHE A 301 -12.05 0.50 6.93
N PRO A 302 -13.08 0.11 7.71
CA PRO A 302 -13.98 -0.98 7.32
C PRO A 302 -14.66 -0.74 5.97
N LEU A 303 -15.05 0.51 5.68
CA LEU A 303 -15.62 0.90 4.40
C LEU A 303 -14.66 0.62 3.23
N PHE A 304 -13.42 1.10 3.33
CA PHE A 304 -12.42 0.86 2.28
C PHE A 304 -11.97 -0.60 2.19
N HIS A 305 -12.06 -1.35 3.26
CA HIS A 305 -11.82 -2.80 3.22
C HIS A 305 -12.91 -3.52 2.39
N GLU A 306 -14.17 -3.11 2.54
CA GLU A 306 -15.27 -3.63 1.71
C GLU A 306 -15.13 -3.20 0.25
N ILE A 307 -14.69 -1.96 -0.03
CA ILE A 307 -14.36 -1.49 -1.38
C ILE A 307 -13.26 -2.36 -2.01
N GLU A 308 -12.18 -2.65 -1.28
CA GLU A 308 -11.10 -3.52 -1.74
C GLU A 308 -11.62 -4.94 -2.05
N ARG A 309 -12.50 -5.49 -1.22
CA ARG A 309 -13.16 -6.79 -1.46
C ARG A 309 -13.94 -6.79 -2.77
N VAL A 310 -14.75 -5.76 -3.00
CA VAL A 310 -15.54 -5.59 -4.25
C VAL A 310 -14.62 -5.48 -5.46
N LYS A 311 -13.57 -4.66 -5.38
CA LYS A 311 -12.56 -4.52 -6.45
C LYS A 311 -11.94 -5.87 -6.82
N ILE A 312 -11.53 -6.66 -5.83
CA ILE A 312 -10.94 -7.99 -6.04
C ILE A 312 -11.97 -8.93 -6.67
N SER A 313 -13.24 -8.89 -6.23
CA SER A 313 -14.33 -9.70 -6.77
C SER A 313 -14.61 -9.38 -8.24
N LEU A 314 -14.61 -8.10 -8.62
CA LEU A 314 -14.80 -7.66 -10.00
C LEU A 314 -13.69 -8.11 -10.95
N GLY A 315 -12.53 -8.48 -10.42
CA GLY A 315 -11.48 -9.14 -11.20
C GLY A 315 -11.82 -10.57 -11.67
N LYS A 316 -12.89 -11.17 -11.10
CA LYS A 316 -13.30 -12.55 -11.35
C LYS A 316 -14.78 -12.70 -11.75
N SER A 317 -15.56 -11.65 -11.61
CA SER A 317 -17.01 -11.64 -11.79
C SER A 317 -17.45 -10.42 -12.59
N GLU A 318 -18.52 -10.55 -13.37
CA GLU A 318 -19.11 -9.45 -14.13
C GLU A 318 -19.75 -8.39 -13.25
N ASN A 319 -20.29 -8.79 -12.10
CA ASN A 319 -20.90 -7.90 -11.10
C ASN A 319 -20.41 -8.26 -9.70
N SER A 320 -20.38 -7.28 -8.81
CA SER A 320 -20.16 -7.49 -7.40
C SER A 320 -20.96 -6.45 -6.59
N THR A 321 -21.46 -6.83 -5.44
CA THR A 321 -22.23 -5.95 -4.57
C THR A 321 -21.34 -5.45 -3.44
N PHE A 322 -21.26 -4.12 -3.33
CA PHE A 322 -20.81 -3.45 -2.12
C PHE A 322 -21.96 -3.46 -1.13
N SER A 323 -21.77 -4.10 0.03
CA SER A 323 -22.78 -4.15 1.09
C SER A 323 -22.11 -3.75 2.39
N TYR A 324 -22.58 -2.66 2.97
CA TYR A 324 -22.01 -2.12 4.20
C TYR A 324 -23.12 -1.74 5.18
N GLN A 325 -23.09 -2.32 6.36
CA GLN A 325 -24.08 -2.07 7.41
C GLN A 325 -23.40 -1.80 8.74
N PHE A 326 -23.79 -0.70 9.39
CA PHE A 326 -23.34 -0.35 10.73
C PHE A 326 -24.38 0.58 11.40
N LEU A 327 -24.97 0.16 12.52
CA LEU A 327 -26.09 0.86 13.16
C LEU A 327 -27.20 1.16 12.12
N ASP A 328 -27.59 2.44 11.99
CA ASP A 328 -28.62 2.90 11.05
C ASP A 328 -28.04 3.13 9.62
N LEU A 329 -26.72 3.04 9.43
CA LEU A 329 -26.09 3.15 8.13
C LEU A 329 -26.22 1.80 7.41
N SER A 330 -26.91 1.81 6.27
CA SER A 330 -27.02 0.65 5.38
C SER A 330 -26.86 1.13 3.93
N VAL A 331 -25.89 0.55 3.25
CA VAL A 331 -25.61 0.84 1.83
C VAL A 331 -25.41 -0.47 1.10
N ASP A 332 -26.23 -0.69 0.08
CA ASP A 332 -26.08 -1.77 -0.88
C ASP A 332 -25.98 -1.15 -2.27
N GLN A 333 -24.86 -1.42 -2.96
CA GLN A 333 -24.59 -0.91 -4.30
C GLN A 333 -24.03 -2.02 -5.18
N GLU A 334 -24.76 -2.38 -6.22
CA GLU A 334 -24.26 -3.26 -7.28
C GLU A 334 -23.31 -2.49 -8.19
N VAL A 335 -22.14 -3.06 -8.47
CA VAL A 335 -21.12 -2.50 -9.36
C VAL A 335 -20.86 -3.49 -10.47
N ALA A 336 -21.04 -3.06 -11.74
CA ALA A 336 -20.67 -3.84 -12.90
C ALA A 336 -19.17 -3.68 -13.21
N SER A 337 -18.51 -4.78 -13.53
CA SER A 337 -17.08 -4.79 -13.91
C SER A 337 -16.80 -3.87 -15.10
N LEU A 338 -17.73 -3.83 -16.07
CA LEU A 338 -17.58 -2.98 -17.26
C LEU A 338 -17.52 -1.49 -16.88
N ASP A 339 -18.45 -1.03 -16.04
CA ASP A 339 -18.52 0.38 -15.63
C ASP A 339 -17.31 0.78 -14.78
N TYR A 340 -16.93 -0.09 -13.85
CA TYR A 340 -15.73 0.14 -13.02
C TYR A 340 -14.46 0.18 -13.87
N ASN A 341 -14.33 -0.75 -14.83
CA ASN A 341 -13.19 -0.78 -15.73
C ASN A 341 -13.10 0.50 -16.58
N GLN A 342 -14.22 1.06 -17.04
CA GLN A 342 -14.22 2.34 -17.74
C GLN A 342 -13.76 3.50 -16.85
N SER A 343 -14.18 3.51 -15.59
CA SER A 343 -13.79 4.55 -14.63
C SER A 343 -12.29 4.55 -14.31
N VAL A 344 -11.64 3.38 -14.33
CA VAL A 344 -10.21 3.26 -13.94
C VAL A 344 -9.24 3.44 -15.11
N ILE A 345 -9.69 3.40 -16.37
CA ILE A 345 -8.83 3.53 -17.55
C ILE A 345 -7.86 4.72 -17.47
N PRO A 346 -8.29 5.96 -17.16
CA PRO A 346 -7.36 7.09 -17.11
C PRO A 346 -6.22 6.89 -16.12
N THR A 347 -6.52 6.32 -14.96
CA THR A 347 -5.51 6.02 -13.93
C THR A 347 -4.56 4.90 -14.36
N MET A 348 -5.08 3.93 -15.09
CA MET A 348 -4.28 2.85 -15.66
C MET A 348 -3.33 3.37 -16.74
N ASP A 349 -3.80 4.27 -17.61
CA ASP A 349 -3.00 4.88 -18.65
C ASP A 349 -1.85 5.68 -18.05
N GLU A 350 -2.07 6.45 -16.94
CA GLU A 350 -1.01 7.11 -16.21
C GLU A 350 0.06 6.12 -15.68
N MET A 351 -0.35 4.96 -15.18
CA MET A 351 0.57 3.92 -14.73
C MET A 351 1.40 3.38 -15.90
N MET A 352 0.78 3.11 -17.06
CA MET A 352 1.47 2.62 -18.24
C MET A 352 2.40 3.68 -18.83
N GLU A 353 1.98 4.94 -18.89
CA GLU A 353 2.86 6.05 -19.29
C GLU A 353 4.09 6.17 -18.39
N SER A 354 3.90 6.04 -17.07
CA SER A 354 5.03 6.02 -16.14
C SER A 354 5.96 4.84 -16.42
N MET A 355 5.42 3.66 -16.69
CA MET A 355 6.23 2.50 -17.06
C MET A 355 7.04 2.75 -18.34
N MET A 356 6.44 3.38 -19.35
CA MET A 356 7.14 3.65 -20.63
C MET A 356 8.34 4.56 -20.48
N LYS A 357 8.42 5.41 -19.46
CA LYS A 357 9.57 6.30 -19.20
C LYS A 357 10.89 5.56 -18.94
N VAL A 358 10.83 4.29 -18.48
CA VAL A 358 12.05 3.50 -18.28
C VAL A 358 12.73 3.17 -19.63
N PHE A 359 11.94 3.05 -20.70
CA PHE A 359 12.46 2.82 -22.05
C PHE A 359 13.05 4.10 -22.66
N GLU A 360 12.43 5.25 -22.40
CA GLU A 360 12.98 6.55 -22.81
C GLU A 360 14.37 6.79 -22.20
N GLN A 361 14.56 6.42 -20.92
CA GLN A 361 15.84 6.57 -20.22
C GLN A 361 16.91 5.61 -20.70
N SER A 362 16.54 4.38 -21.05
CA SER A 362 17.48 3.32 -21.44
C SER A 362 17.80 3.32 -22.92
N GLY A 363 16.98 3.96 -23.76
CA GLY A 363 17.05 3.83 -25.23
C GLY A 363 16.62 2.46 -25.78
N LEU A 364 16.07 1.60 -24.92
CA LEU A 364 15.53 0.30 -25.29
C LEU A 364 14.04 0.40 -25.64
N THR A 365 13.51 -0.70 -26.18
CA THR A 365 12.09 -0.82 -26.52
C THR A 365 11.46 -1.99 -25.76
N PRO A 366 10.13 -2.09 -25.66
CA PRO A 366 9.44 -3.24 -25.07
C PRO A 366 9.84 -4.61 -25.69
N ASN A 367 10.29 -4.61 -26.95
CA ASN A 367 10.74 -5.84 -27.61
C ASN A 367 12.06 -6.36 -27.05
N ASP A 368 12.92 -5.49 -26.51
CA ASP A 368 14.22 -5.84 -25.95
C ASP A 368 14.12 -6.46 -24.55
N VAL A 369 12.93 -6.41 -23.93
CA VAL A 369 12.68 -7.04 -22.64
C VAL A 369 12.59 -8.55 -22.80
N ASP A 370 13.40 -9.29 -22.08
CA ASP A 370 13.35 -10.76 -22.05
C ASP A 370 12.28 -11.29 -21.09
N GLN A 371 12.12 -10.63 -19.96
CA GLN A 371 11.20 -11.07 -18.88
C GLN A 371 10.58 -9.89 -18.16
N ILE A 372 9.34 -10.09 -17.67
CA ILE A 372 8.62 -9.14 -16.80
C ILE A 372 8.35 -9.82 -15.48
N CYS A 373 8.79 -9.19 -14.40
CA CYS A 373 8.52 -9.59 -13.04
C CYS A 373 7.40 -8.71 -12.48
N LEU A 374 6.27 -9.31 -12.15
CA LEU A 374 5.15 -8.61 -11.52
C LEU A 374 5.20 -8.79 -10.02
N THR A 375 5.13 -7.69 -9.26
CA THR A 375 5.00 -7.69 -7.82
C THR A 375 3.86 -6.77 -7.37
N GLY A 376 3.46 -6.91 -6.09
CA GLY A 376 2.36 -6.13 -5.52
C GLY A 376 0.96 -6.64 -5.90
N GLY A 377 0.01 -6.50 -4.96
CA GLY A 377 -1.34 -7.05 -5.11
C GLY A 377 -2.13 -6.48 -6.28
N THR A 378 -1.91 -5.22 -6.62
CA THR A 378 -2.58 -4.52 -7.72
C THR A 378 -2.18 -5.07 -9.10
N SER A 379 -1.02 -5.73 -9.21
CA SER A 379 -0.61 -6.44 -10.45
C SER A 379 -1.57 -7.56 -10.86
N GLN A 380 -2.44 -8.01 -9.95
CA GLN A 380 -3.49 -9.00 -10.25
C GLN A 380 -4.69 -8.41 -11.00
N PHE A 381 -4.80 -7.09 -11.09
CA PHE A 381 -5.95 -6.45 -11.71
C PHE A 381 -5.99 -6.80 -13.21
N PRO A 382 -7.14 -7.33 -13.73
CA PRO A 382 -7.20 -7.91 -15.06
C PRO A 382 -6.81 -6.98 -16.20
N LEU A 383 -7.15 -5.68 -16.09
CA LEU A 383 -6.79 -4.69 -17.11
C LEU A 383 -5.28 -4.44 -17.16
N ILE A 384 -4.59 -4.38 -16.01
CA ILE A 384 -3.12 -4.27 -15.95
C ILE A 384 -2.49 -5.46 -16.68
N ARG A 385 -2.92 -6.66 -16.32
CA ARG A 385 -2.42 -7.88 -16.97
C ARG A 385 -2.67 -7.90 -18.46
N LYS A 386 -3.85 -7.46 -18.90
CA LYS A 386 -4.19 -7.38 -20.32
C LYS A 386 -3.26 -6.40 -21.04
N GLN A 387 -3.10 -5.17 -20.53
CA GLN A 387 -2.23 -4.16 -21.16
C GLN A 387 -0.78 -4.65 -21.26
N LEU A 388 -0.26 -5.29 -20.20
CA LEU A 388 1.10 -5.87 -20.22
C LEU A 388 1.22 -7.03 -21.21
N LYS A 389 0.20 -7.92 -21.30
CA LYS A 389 0.19 -8.99 -22.29
C LYS A 389 0.14 -8.45 -23.72
N ASP A 390 -0.66 -7.44 -23.97
CA ASP A 390 -0.80 -6.81 -25.29
C ASP A 390 0.50 -6.11 -25.72
N LEU A 391 1.23 -5.51 -24.78
CA LEU A 391 2.46 -4.76 -25.04
C LEU A 391 3.70 -5.66 -25.19
N PHE A 392 3.85 -6.68 -24.36
CA PHE A 392 5.08 -7.47 -24.27
C PHE A 392 4.94 -8.92 -24.74
N GLY A 393 3.71 -9.43 -24.80
CA GLY A 393 3.41 -10.85 -25.01
C GLY A 393 3.36 -11.65 -23.70
N GLU A 394 2.42 -12.58 -23.64
CA GLU A 394 2.16 -13.38 -22.41
C GLU A 394 3.37 -14.22 -21.97
N HIS A 395 4.16 -14.72 -22.95
CA HIS A 395 5.32 -15.59 -22.69
C HIS A 395 6.47 -14.91 -21.93
N LYS A 396 6.51 -13.57 -21.88
CA LYS A 396 7.51 -12.80 -21.14
C LYS A 396 7.09 -12.53 -19.69
N ILE A 397 5.80 -12.67 -19.37
CA ILE A 397 5.27 -12.40 -18.04
C ILE A 397 5.47 -13.64 -17.16
N LEU A 398 6.31 -13.50 -16.16
CA LEU A 398 6.55 -14.59 -15.21
C LEU A 398 5.46 -14.61 -14.14
N GLU A 399 4.73 -15.72 -14.08
CA GLU A 399 3.77 -16.00 -13.02
C GLU A 399 4.49 -16.66 -11.86
N HIS A 400 5.00 -15.87 -10.93
CA HIS A 400 5.55 -16.36 -9.66
C HIS A 400 4.76 -15.79 -8.48
N ASN A 401 5.09 -16.20 -7.29
CA ASN A 401 4.39 -15.83 -6.06
C ASN A 401 4.52 -14.32 -5.80
N ILE A 402 3.63 -13.52 -6.39
CA ILE A 402 3.66 -12.07 -6.54
C ILE A 402 3.88 -11.33 -5.21
N TYR A 403 3.38 -11.91 -4.10
CA TYR A 403 3.57 -11.36 -2.76
C TYR A 403 4.91 -11.73 -2.12
N GLN A 404 5.56 -12.81 -2.58
CA GLN A 404 6.73 -13.38 -1.91
C GLN A 404 8.04 -13.16 -2.67
N SER A 405 7.99 -12.74 -3.92
CA SER A 405 9.18 -12.57 -4.77
C SER A 405 10.19 -11.61 -4.16
N VAL A 406 9.75 -10.47 -3.63
CA VAL A 406 10.62 -9.49 -2.99
C VAL A 406 11.28 -10.08 -1.74
N VAL A 407 10.49 -10.64 -0.82
CA VAL A 407 11.04 -11.18 0.44
C VAL A 407 11.97 -12.38 0.21
N ASN A 408 11.65 -13.26 -0.76
CA ASN A 408 12.52 -14.35 -1.15
C ASN A 408 13.84 -13.84 -1.74
N GLY A 409 13.76 -12.87 -2.64
CA GLY A 409 14.95 -12.25 -3.21
C GLY A 409 15.81 -11.53 -2.18
N LEU A 410 15.22 -10.86 -1.20
CA LEU A 410 15.94 -10.30 -0.05
C LEU A 410 16.64 -11.39 0.75
N ALA A 411 16.01 -12.55 0.92
CA ALA A 411 16.63 -13.69 1.59
C ALA A 411 17.79 -14.27 0.77
N HIS A 412 17.65 -14.37 -0.57
CA HIS A 412 18.76 -14.75 -1.45
C HIS A 412 19.90 -13.73 -1.42
N PHE A 413 19.60 -12.44 -1.34
CA PHE A 413 20.60 -11.40 -1.14
C PHE A 413 21.36 -11.58 0.19
N ALA A 414 20.64 -11.88 1.29
CA ALA A 414 21.26 -12.18 2.57
C ALA A 414 22.20 -13.38 2.52
N LEU A 415 21.88 -14.43 1.75
CA LEU A 415 22.77 -15.57 1.52
C LEU A 415 24.07 -15.17 0.84
N LYS A 416 24.03 -14.27 -0.15
CA LYS A 416 25.23 -13.78 -0.83
C LYS A 416 26.14 -12.98 0.13
N LEU A 417 25.56 -12.20 1.06
CA LEU A 417 26.33 -11.53 2.13
C LEU A 417 27.02 -12.53 3.07
N HIS A 418 26.43 -13.71 3.22
CA HIS A 418 27.00 -14.79 4.03
C HIS A 418 28.25 -15.43 3.38
N ALA A 419 28.24 -15.57 2.05
CA ALA A 419 29.30 -16.25 1.30
C ALA A 419 30.56 -15.39 1.13
N VAL A 420 30.49 -14.09 1.36
CA VAL A 420 31.59 -13.13 1.20
C VAL A 420 32.36 -12.88 2.51
N LYS A 421 31.82 -13.32 3.65
CA LYS A 421 32.50 -13.29 4.97
C LYS A 421 33.02 -14.67 5.35
#